data_5e956a9d2d7f28ce6e648e539b8a77d5
#
_entry.id   5e956a9d2d7f28ce6e648e539b8a77d5
#
_cell.length_a   1.000
_cell.length_b   1.000
_cell.length_c   1.000
_cell.angle_alpha   90.00
_cell.angle_beta   90.00
_cell.angle_gamma   90.00
#
_symmetry.space_group_name_H-M   'P 1'
#
loop_
_entity.id
_entity.type
_entity.pdbx_description
1 polymer ?
#
loop_
_entity_poly.entity_id
_entity_poly.type
_entity_poly.pdbx_seq_one_letter_code
_entity_poly.pdbx_strand_id
1 'polypeptide(L)'
;MEHERKKVLVGMSGGIDSSAVCLMLQDEGYEVVGVTMRVWDLARQFTDAGQEYPDFIQDARALAARLGIVHYVADERTAFKDIVVRDFVDEYLAGRTPNPCVMCNPAFKFRVLVEWADKLGCDYIATGHYVRVKEEDGHYALYCGVDGKKDQSYFLWRLGQDVLSRCIFPLGAMRKEDVRGYLARKGFEMKARSGESMEICFIDKDYRDFLREQVPDLDRCVGEGKFVDVQGRVIGTHCGFPYFTVGQRKGLGIALGKPAYVLRLNARKNTVMLGDADDLDASHMLVSGMRMPEDGTWDDSSLSVRIRYRSRPIPCTVRRVKNLFPEEGGSEELGLVRFKEKASAVTPGQSAVFYVGDKMVGGAYIGSQRGLQAYLED
;
A
#
# COMPACT_ATOMS: atom_id res chain seq x y z
N MET A 1 -2.07 -0.69 45.14
CA MET A 1 -2.84 -0.17 43.97
C MET A 1 -2.52 -1.10 42.84
N GLU A 2 -3.48 -1.93 42.40
CA GLU A 2 -3.35 -2.67 41.16
C GLU A 2 -3.19 -1.63 40.04
N HIS A 3 -2.05 -1.62 39.36
CA HIS A 3 -1.90 -0.85 38.13
C HIS A 3 -2.90 -1.46 37.14
N GLU A 4 -3.93 -0.67 36.78
CA GLU A 4 -4.86 -1.03 35.74
C GLU A 4 -4.06 -1.41 34.48
N ARG A 5 -4.20 -2.65 34.01
CA ARG A 5 -3.46 -3.14 32.85
C ARG A 5 -3.94 -2.36 31.63
N LYS A 6 -3.02 -1.74 30.91
CA LYS A 6 -3.35 -1.07 29.64
C LYS A 6 -3.90 -2.10 28.65
N LYS A 7 -4.98 -1.73 27.97
CA LYS A 7 -5.70 -2.61 27.06
C LYS A 7 -5.36 -2.31 25.61
N VAL A 8 -5.12 -3.35 24.81
CA VAL A 8 -4.73 -3.20 23.40
C VAL A 8 -5.60 -4.06 22.50
N LEU A 9 -6.13 -3.43 21.43
CA LEU A 9 -6.84 -4.12 20.36
C LEU A 9 -5.85 -4.55 19.27
N VAL A 10 -5.77 -5.86 19.01
CA VAL A 10 -4.90 -6.42 17.96
C VAL A 10 -5.71 -6.78 16.72
N GLY A 11 -5.33 -6.22 15.57
CA GLY A 11 -5.83 -6.67 14.28
C GLY A 11 -5.29 -8.04 13.92
N MET A 12 -6.13 -9.07 14.00
CA MET A 12 -5.78 -10.47 13.76
C MET A 12 -6.14 -10.88 12.34
N SER A 13 -5.18 -11.39 11.58
CA SER A 13 -5.39 -11.91 10.21
C SER A 13 -5.34 -13.44 10.14
N GLY A 14 -5.27 -14.12 11.28
CA GLY A 14 -5.00 -15.55 11.32
C GLY A 14 -3.58 -15.95 10.89
N GLY A 15 -2.73 -15.00 10.47
CA GLY A 15 -1.37 -15.24 10.00
C GLY A 15 -0.29 -15.24 11.10
N ILE A 16 0.96 -15.54 10.71
CA ILE A 16 2.14 -15.59 11.58
C ILE A 16 2.30 -14.31 12.39
N ASP A 17 2.26 -13.16 11.71
CA ASP A 17 2.63 -11.87 12.29
C ASP A 17 1.66 -11.43 13.37
N SER A 18 0.35 -11.48 13.10
CA SER A 18 -0.65 -11.14 14.10
C SER A 18 -0.64 -12.09 15.30
N SER A 19 -0.28 -13.36 15.07
CA SER A 19 -0.12 -14.34 16.16
C SER A 19 1.03 -13.97 17.10
N ALA A 20 2.17 -13.57 16.53
CA ALA A 20 3.32 -13.13 17.30
C ALA A 20 3.01 -11.85 18.10
N VAL A 21 2.31 -10.89 17.48
CA VAL A 21 1.90 -9.64 18.13
C VAL A 21 1.06 -9.91 19.39
N CYS A 22 0.04 -10.79 19.30
CA CYS A 22 -0.78 -11.13 20.45
C CYS A 22 0.06 -11.69 21.62
N LEU A 23 0.94 -12.64 21.33
CA LEU A 23 1.81 -13.25 22.33
C LEU A 23 2.79 -12.26 22.95
N MET A 24 3.43 -11.42 22.14
CA MET A 24 4.39 -10.42 22.62
C MET A 24 3.72 -9.41 23.55
N LEU A 25 2.56 -8.90 23.19
CA LEU A 25 1.84 -7.94 24.02
C LEU A 25 1.33 -8.56 25.32
N GLN A 26 0.93 -9.85 25.33
CA GLN A 26 0.63 -10.57 26.58
C GLN A 26 1.88 -10.72 27.45
N ASP A 27 3.04 -11.07 26.86
CA ASP A 27 4.31 -11.15 27.60
C ASP A 27 4.73 -9.81 28.21
N GLU A 28 4.39 -8.69 27.54
CA GLU A 28 4.61 -7.31 28.02
C GLU A 28 3.56 -6.86 29.05
N GLY A 29 2.56 -7.70 29.36
CA GLY A 29 1.58 -7.47 30.43
C GLY A 29 0.33 -6.69 30.00
N TYR A 30 0.11 -6.48 28.70
CA TYR A 30 -1.14 -5.88 28.21
C TYR A 30 -2.34 -6.83 28.35
N GLU A 31 -3.53 -6.25 28.55
CA GLU A 31 -4.78 -6.94 28.30
C GLU A 31 -5.03 -6.91 26.78
N VAL A 32 -4.94 -8.08 26.14
CA VAL A 32 -5.07 -8.19 24.68
C VAL A 32 -6.48 -8.57 24.28
N VAL A 33 -7.07 -7.80 23.36
CA VAL A 33 -8.33 -8.11 22.69
C VAL A 33 -8.06 -8.27 21.20
N GLY A 34 -8.64 -9.28 20.56
CA GLY A 34 -8.46 -9.54 19.15
C GLY A 34 -9.65 -9.06 18.29
N VAL A 35 -9.39 -8.53 17.10
CA VAL A 35 -10.42 -8.30 16.09
C VAL A 35 -9.93 -8.79 14.73
N THR A 36 -10.75 -9.56 14.02
CA THR A 36 -10.52 -9.93 12.62
C THR A 36 -11.51 -9.22 11.73
N MET A 37 -11.00 -8.45 10.76
CA MET A 37 -11.83 -7.80 9.77
C MET A 37 -12.12 -8.75 8.62
N ARG A 38 -13.40 -9.04 8.37
CA ARG A 38 -13.88 -9.72 7.16
C ARG A 38 -14.10 -8.65 6.09
N VAL A 39 -13.17 -8.54 5.15
CA VAL A 39 -13.16 -7.45 4.15
C VAL A 39 -13.57 -7.91 2.76
N TRP A 40 -13.29 -9.16 2.42
CA TRP A 40 -13.59 -9.76 1.12
C TRP A 40 -13.59 -11.27 1.24
N ASP A 41 -14.49 -11.93 0.52
CA ASP A 41 -14.54 -13.40 0.49
C ASP A 41 -14.01 -13.89 -0.86
N LEU A 42 -12.94 -14.65 -0.84
CA LEU A 42 -12.40 -15.37 -1.99
C LEU A 42 -12.68 -16.87 -1.85
N ALA A 43 -13.11 -17.54 -2.91
CA ALA A 43 -13.44 -18.98 -2.89
C ALA A 43 -12.32 -19.84 -2.29
N ARG A 44 -11.04 -19.51 -2.56
CA ARG A 44 -9.87 -20.21 -2.01
C ARG A 44 -9.66 -20.06 -0.50
N GLN A 45 -10.43 -19.21 0.15
CA GLN A 45 -10.37 -18.98 1.61
C GLN A 45 -11.33 -19.90 2.39
N PHE A 46 -12.02 -20.78 1.71
CA PHE A 46 -12.98 -21.72 2.30
C PHE A 46 -12.56 -23.15 1.96
N THR A 47 -12.28 -23.96 2.98
CA THR A 47 -11.95 -25.37 2.79
C THR A 47 -13.18 -26.19 2.45
N ASP A 48 -14.30 -25.94 3.14
CA ASP A 48 -15.53 -26.69 2.98
C ASP A 48 -16.68 -25.85 2.40
N ALA A 49 -17.47 -26.48 1.53
CA ALA A 49 -18.70 -25.86 1.01
C ALA A 49 -19.72 -25.67 2.15
N GLY A 50 -20.28 -24.46 2.27
CA GLY A 50 -21.24 -24.11 3.31
C GLY A 50 -20.62 -23.56 4.60
N GLN A 51 -19.33 -23.42 4.67
CA GLN A 51 -18.62 -22.79 5.77
C GLN A 51 -19.04 -21.31 5.92
N GLU A 52 -19.42 -20.90 7.12
CA GLU A 52 -19.91 -19.52 7.38
C GLU A 52 -18.79 -18.48 7.29
N TYR A 53 -17.58 -18.83 7.75
CA TYR A 53 -16.44 -17.92 7.81
C TYR A 53 -15.24 -18.49 7.06
N PRO A 54 -14.45 -17.61 6.38
CA PRO A 54 -13.18 -18.02 5.78
C PRO A 54 -12.21 -18.65 6.78
N ASP A 55 -11.32 -19.51 6.31
CA ASP A 55 -10.35 -20.24 7.13
C ASP A 55 -9.48 -19.33 8.00
N PHE A 56 -9.07 -18.17 7.48
CA PHE A 56 -8.26 -17.22 8.24
C PHE A 56 -8.97 -16.65 9.49
N ILE A 57 -10.32 -16.54 9.44
CA ILE A 57 -11.12 -16.12 10.60
C ILE A 57 -11.19 -17.27 11.61
N GLN A 58 -11.36 -18.50 11.15
CA GLN A 58 -11.37 -19.67 12.05
C GLN A 58 -10.00 -19.86 12.71
N ASP A 59 -8.91 -19.69 11.95
CA ASP A 59 -7.56 -19.68 12.46
C ASP A 59 -7.33 -18.62 13.55
N ALA A 60 -7.86 -17.41 13.32
CA ALA A 60 -7.77 -16.33 14.31
C ALA A 60 -8.57 -16.64 15.57
N ARG A 61 -9.78 -17.22 15.45
CA ARG A 61 -10.59 -17.66 16.58
C ARG A 61 -9.92 -18.78 17.38
N ALA A 62 -9.37 -19.78 16.69
CA ALA A 62 -8.67 -20.88 17.34
C ALA A 62 -7.42 -20.39 18.10
N LEU A 63 -6.67 -19.45 17.50
CA LEU A 63 -5.54 -18.81 18.18
C LEU A 63 -5.99 -18.03 19.41
N ALA A 64 -7.00 -17.20 19.29
CA ALA A 64 -7.53 -16.39 20.39
C ALA A 64 -8.00 -17.28 21.56
N ALA A 65 -8.73 -18.34 21.27
CA ALA A 65 -9.14 -19.32 22.27
C ALA A 65 -7.95 -19.97 23.00
N ARG A 66 -6.90 -20.36 22.25
CA ARG A 66 -5.67 -20.93 22.82
C ARG A 66 -4.91 -19.94 23.73
N LEU A 67 -4.97 -18.65 23.41
CA LEU A 67 -4.31 -17.57 24.16
C LEU A 67 -5.18 -17.01 25.29
N GLY A 68 -6.44 -17.43 25.41
CA GLY A 68 -7.39 -16.86 26.36
C GLY A 68 -7.77 -15.41 26.05
N ILE A 69 -7.71 -15.01 24.78
CA ILE A 69 -8.00 -13.65 24.30
C ILE A 69 -9.46 -13.57 23.86
N VAL A 70 -10.17 -12.52 24.26
CA VAL A 70 -11.48 -12.18 23.69
C VAL A 70 -11.31 -11.79 22.24
N HIS A 71 -12.10 -12.37 21.34
CA HIS A 71 -11.96 -12.15 19.90
C HIS A 71 -13.30 -11.78 19.24
N TYR A 72 -13.25 -10.77 18.41
CA TYR A 72 -14.39 -10.29 17.63
C TYR A 72 -14.14 -10.44 16.13
N VAL A 73 -15.22 -10.55 15.37
CA VAL A 73 -15.19 -10.48 13.90
C VAL A 73 -15.96 -9.24 13.46
N ALA A 74 -15.28 -8.35 12.79
CA ALA A 74 -15.86 -7.16 12.17
C ALA A 74 -16.17 -7.47 10.70
N ASP A 75 -17.46 -7.56 10.35
CA ASP A 75 -17.87 -7.72 8.95
C ASP A 75 -17.91 -6.35 8.26
N GLU A 76 -16.87 -6.06 7.52
CA GLU A 76 -16.61 -4.76 6.90
C GLU A 76 -16.62 -4.85 5.35
N ARG A 77 -17.21 -5.90 4.78
CA ARG A 77 -17.17 -6.15 3.33
C ARG A 77 -17.77 -5.02 2.52
N THR A 78 -18.87 -4.43 2.97
CA THR A 78 -19.54 -3.31 2.27
C THR A 78 -18.64 -2.06 2.30
N ALA A 79 -18.16 -1.66 3.46
CA ALA A 79 -17.30 -0.48 3.60
C ALA A 79 -15.97 -0.66 2.83
N PHE A 80 -15.39 -1.85 2.86
CA PHE A 80 -14.18 -2.16 2.10
C PHE A 80 -14.40 -2.04 0.59
N LYS A 81 -15.52 -2.58 0.08
CA LYS A 81 -15.89 -2.44 -1.33
C LYS A 81 -16.03 -0.98 -1.73
N ASP A 82 -16.72 -0.20 -0.93
CA ASP A 82 -17.01 1.21 -1.24
C ASP A 82 -15.79 2.13 -1.14
N ILE A 83 -14.82 1.80 -0.29
CA ILE A 83 -13.64 2.65 -0.08
C ILE A 83 -12.45 2.15 -0.91
N VAL A 84 -12.10 0.87 -0.76
CA VAL A 84 -10.82 0.35 -1.28
C VAL A 84 -10.98 -0.22 -2.69
N VAL A 85 -12.03 -1.01 -2.92
CA VAL A 85 -12.24 -1.64 -4.23
C VAL A 85 -12.66 -0.60 -5.26
N ARG A 86 -13.53 0.33 -4.88
CA ARG A 86 -13.94 1.43 -5.78
C ARG A 86 -12.74 2.29 -6.18
N ASP A 87 -11.92 2.75 -5.23
CA ASP A 87 -10.70 3.50 -5.53
C ASP A 87 -9.78 2.73 -6.48
N PHE A 88 -9.61 1.44 -6.25
CA PHE A 88 -8.79 0.58 -7.11
C PHE A 88 -9.31 0.54 -8.55
N VAL A 89 -10.60 0.39 -8.74
CA VAL A 89 -11.26 0.39 -10.05
C VAL A 89 -11.15 1.76 -10.73
N ASP A 90 -11.47 2.83 -10.00
CA ASP A 90 -11.46 4.20 -10.51
C ASP A 90 -10.06 4.63 -10.97
N GLU A 91 -9.02 4.25 -10.24
CA GLU A 91 -7.63 4.52 -10.60
C GLU A 91 -7.23 3.82 -11.91
N TYR A 92 -7.59 2.55 -12.09
CA TYR A 92 -7.33 1.85 -13.37
C TYR A 92 -8.12 2.45 -14.53
N LEU A 93 -9.38 2.83 -14.32
CA LEU A 93 -10.20 3.49 -15.33
C LEU A 93 -9.70 4.90 -15.67
N ALA A 94 -8.98 5.53 -14.77
CA ALA A 94 -8.29 6.79 -15.02
C ALA A 94 -6.90 6.63 -15.69
N GLY A 95 -6.47 5.39 -15.95
CA GLY A 95 -5.16 5.09 -16.55
C GLY A 95 -4.00 5.22 -15.57
N ARG A 96 -4.28 5.12 -14.27
CA ARG A 96 -3.28 5.11 -13.20
C ARG A 96 -3.16 3.69 -12.60
N THR A 97 -2.06 3.43 -11.92
CA THR A 97 -1.83 2.14 -11.26
C THR A 97 -1.95 2.32 -9.75
N PRO A 98 -3.07 1.89 -9.12
CA PRO A 98 -3.30 2.09 -7.70
C PRO A 98 -2.35 1.29 -6.81
N ASN A 99 -2.20 1.74 -5.56
CA ASN A 99 -1.68 0.95 -4.48
C ASN A 99 -2.76 0.81 -3.39
N PRO A 100 -3.60 -0.25 -3.45
CA PRO A 100 -4.74 -0.37 -2.56
C PRO A 100 -4.35 -0.43 -1.08
N CYS A 101 -3.16 -0.90 -0.72
CA CYS A 101 -2.69 -0.91 0.67
C CYS A 101 -2.45 0.50 1.22
N VAL A 102 -1.98 1.43 0.39
CA VAL A 102 -1.79 2.84 0.78
C VAL A 102 -3.13 3.54 1.01
N MET A 103 -4.16 3.19 0.25
CA MET A 103 -5.53 3.65 0.48
C MET A 103 -6.16 2.95 1.69
N CYS A 104 -6.06 1.64 1.76
CA CYS A 104 -6.69 0.80 2.78
C CYS A 104 -6.23 1.16 4.21
N ASN A 105 -4.92 1.35 4.44
CA ASN A 105 -4.44 1.56 5.80
C ASN A 105 -5.11 2.77 6.46
N PRO A 106 -5.00 4.02 5.95
CA PRO A 106 -5.57 5.18 6.63
C PRO A 106 -7.11 5.27 6.50
N ALA A 107 -7.65 4.99 5.32
CA ALA A 107 -9.06 5.24 5.06
C ALA A 107 -9.99 4.13 5.58
N PHE A 108 -9.44 2.94 5.83
CA PHE A 108 -10.23 1.78 6.20
C PHE A 108 -9.66 1.05 7.43
N LYS A 109 -8.49 0.38 7.30
CA LYS A 109 -7.99 -0.55 8.33
C LYS A 109 -7.79 0.11 9.70
N PHE A 110 -7.04 1.19 9.76
CA PHE A 110 -6.75 1.88 11.03
C PHE A 110 -7.97 2.61 11.56
N ARG A 111 -8.85 3.13 10.69
CA ARG A 111 -10.14 3.70 11.11
C ARG A 111 -11.00 2.65 11.84
N VAL A 112 -11.19 1.47 11.24
CA VAL A 112 -11.94 0.37 11.85
C VAL A 112 -11.30 -0.08 13.16
N LEU A 113 -9.96 -0.18 13.23
CA LEU A 113 -9.27 -0.52 14.47
C LEU A 113 -9.50 0.50 15.57
N VAL A 114 -9.45 1.79 15.25
CA VAL A 114 -9.70 2.87 16.23
C VAL A 114 -11.16 2.81 16.72
N GLU A 115 -12.13 2.72 15.80
CA GLU A 115 -13.56 2.61 16.14
C GLU A 115 -13.85 1.42 17.07
N TRP A 116 -13.25 0.26 16.80
CA TRP A 116 -13.39 -0.93 17.66
C TRP A 116 -12.64 -0.78 18.99
N ALA A 117 -11.46 -0.14 18.99
CA ALA A 117 -10.71 0.14 20.22
C ALA A 117 -11.53 1.04 21.16
N ASP A 118 -12.13 2.10 20.62
CA ASP A 118 -12.98 3.01 21.39
C ASP A 118 -14.21 2.29 21.95
N LYS A 119 -14.88 1.47 21.12
CA LYS A 119 -16.05 0.68 21.53
C LYS A 119 -15.73 -0.31 22.65
N LEU A 120 -14.51 -0.86 22.68
CA LEU A 120 -14.10 -1.90 23.63
C LEU A 120 -13.27 -1.33 24.81
N GLY A 121 -13.06 -0.01 24.87
CA GLY A 121 -12.27 0.64 25.89
C GLY A 121 -10.79 0.25 25.84
N CYS A 122 -10.21 0.12 24.65
CA CYS A 122 -8.79 -0.17 24.46
C CYS A 122 -8.00 1.13 24.31
N ASP A 123 -6.90 1.25 25.05
CA ASP A 123 -6.00 2.41 25.00
C ASP A 123 -5.22 2.46 23.68
N TYR A 124 -4.80 1.29 23.20
CA TYR A 124 -3.94 1.12 22.05
C TYR A 124 -4.53 0.21 20.99
N ILE A 125 -3.99 0.33 19.78
CA ILE A 125 -4.20 -0.59 18.66
C ILE A 125 -2.87 -1.18 18.22
N ALA A 126 -2.86 -2.44 17.82
CA ALA A 126 -1.64 -3.10 17.36
C ALA A 126 -1.88 -3.93 16.11
N THR A 127 -0.87 -4.02 15.28
CA THR A 127 -0.89 -4.81 14.03
C THR A 127 0.47 -5.45 13.78
N GLY A 128 0.50 -6.47 12.92
CA GLY A 128 1.71 -7.14 12.47
C GLY A 128 2.55 -6.40 11.44
N HIS A 129 2.44 -5.07 11.34
CA HIS A 129 3.29 -4.31 10.41
C HIS A 129 4.73 -4.23 10.87
N TYR A 130 5.66 -4.43 9.93
CA TYR A 130 7.10 -4.24 10.12
C TYR A 130 7.46 -2.77 9.93
N VAL A 131 7.18 -1.97 10.94
CA VAL A 131 7.46 -0.53 10.99
C VAL A 131 7.71 -0.14 12.44
N ARG A 132 8.49 0.88 12.69
CA ARG A 132 8.71 1.42 14.03
C ARG A 132 8.03 2.78 14.16
N VAL A 133 7.40 3.02 15.30
CA VAL A 133 6.86 4.33 15.68
C VAL A 133 7.66 4.83 16.87
N LYS A 134 7.99 6.13 16.87
CA LYS A 134 8.67 6.80 17.99
C LYS A 134 8.03 8.14 18.25
N GLU A 135 7.93 8.51 19.51
CA GLU A 135 7.56 9.85 19.92
C GLU A 135 8.81 10.72 19.97
N GLU A 136 8.76 11.88 19.33
CA GLU A 136 9.83 12.87 19.22
C GLU A 136 9.19 14.26 19.39
N ASP A 137 9.59 14.98 20.42
CA ASP A 137 9.13 16.36 20.70
C ASP A 137 7.58 16.51 20.66
N GLY A 138 6.87 15.50 21.20
CA GLY A 138 5.39 15.49 21.25
C GLY A 138 4.73 15.07 19.92
N HIS A 139 5.49 14.61 18.93
CA HIS A 139 4.99 14.09 17.67
C HIS A 139 5.41 12.63 17.47
N TYR A 140 4.57 11.87 16.78
CA TYR A 140 4.88 10.46 16.44
C TYR A 140 5.44 10.37 15.03
N ALA A 141 6.64 9.81 14.92
CA ALA A 141 7.32 9.58 13.65
C ALA A 141 7.39 8.09 13.31
N LEU A 142 7.24 7.76 12.03
CA LEU A 142 7.41 6.40 11.51
C LEU A 142 8.84 6.19 11.01
N TYR A 143 9.37 5.01 11.29
CA TYR A 143 10.69 4.56 10.86
C TYR A 143 10.59 3.23 10.15
N CYS A 144 11.46 2.97 9.19
CA CYS A 144 11.57 1.67 8.54
C CYS A 144 11.71 0.55 9.57
N GLY A 145 11.11 -0.60 9.30
CA GLY A 145 11.36 -1.82 10.07
C GLY A 145 12.82 -2.26 9.97
N VAL A 146 13.33 -2.93 11.02
CA VAL A 146 14.70 -3.46 11.05
C VAL A 146 14.93 -4.50 9.95
N ASP A 147 13.90 -5.29 9.62
CA ASP A 147 13.94 -6.17 8.45
C ASP A 147 13.62 -5.39 7.17
N GLY A 148 14.64 -4.92 6.47
CA GLY A 148 14.48 -4.15 5.24
C GLY A 148 13.76 -4.89 4.10
N LYS A 149 13.70 -6.25 4.14
CA LYS A 149 12.93 -7.04 3.16
C LYS A 149 11.44 -7.06 3.49
N LYS A 150 11.08 -6.80 4.76
CA LYS A 150 9.72 -6.81 5.29
C LYS A 150 9.21 -5.42 5.66
N ASP A 151 10.05 -4.38 5.60
CA ASP A 151 9.67 -3.01 5.90
C ASP A 151 8.39 -2.61 5.17
N GLN A 152 7.40 -2.13 5.93
CA GLN A 152 6.07 -1.75 5.45
C GLN A 152 5.77 -0.26 5.67
N SER A 153 6.76 0.54 6.04
CA SER A 153 6.60 1.99 6.22
C SER A 153 5.99 2.67 4.99
N TYR A 154 6.35 2.21 3.79
CA TYR A 154 5.82 2.68 2.51
C TYR A 154 4.28 2.73 2.44
N PHE A 155 3.57 1.84 3.14
CA PHE A 155 2.11 1.78 3.09
C PHE A 155 1.42 2.66 4.13
N LEU A 156 2.17 3.30 5.05
CA LEU A 156 1.63 3.96 6.23
C LEU A 156 1.83 5.49 6.24
N TRP A 157 2.39 6.07 5.18
CA TRP A 157 2.72 7.50 5.12
C TRP A 157 1.52 8.45 5.30
N ARG A 158 0.31 7.93 5.17
CA ARG A 158 -0.92 8.72 5.33
C ARG A 158 -1.54 8.65 6.73
N LEU A 159 -0.97 7.89 7.67
CA LEU A 159 -1.49 7.84 9.03
C LEU A 159 -1.27 9.17 9.74
N GLY A 160 -2.33 9.66 10.41
CA GLY A 160 -2.31 10.89 11.20
C GLY A 160 -1.73 10.68 12.59
N GLN A 161 -1.42 11.78 13.29
CA GLN A 161 -0.87 11.77 14.64
C GLN A 161 -1.84 11.14 15.66
N ASP A 162 -3.13 11.38 15.49
CA ASP A 162 -4.22 10.80 16.27
C ASP A 162 -4.20 9.26 16.27
N VAL A 163 -3.92 8.67 15.12
CA VAL A 163 -3.78 7.22 14.96
C VAL A 163 -2.42 6.74 15.47
N LEU A 164 -1.34 7.43 15.07
CA LEU A 164 0.03 7.02 15.40
C LEU A 164 0.29 7.00 16.91
N SER A 165 -0.29 7.92 17.67
CA SER A 165 -0.18 7.99 19.14
C SER A 165 -0.74 6.76 19.85
N ARG A 166 -1.63 6.02 19.19
CA ARG A 166 -2.26 4.79 19.73
C ARG A 166 -1.67 3.52 19.14
N CYS A 167 -0.77 3.62 18.15
CA CYS A 167 -0.24 2.46 17.44
C CYS A 167 0.92 1.78 18.18
N ILE A 168 0.85 0.45 18.28
CA ILE A 168 1.97 -0.39 18.70
C ILE A 168 2.30 -1.35 17.55
N PHE A 169 3.58 -1.38 17.15
CA PHE A 169 4.09 -2.24 16.08
C PHE A 169 5.23 -3.13 16.62
N PRO A 170 4.93 -4.22 17.34
CA PRO A 170 5.96 -5.03 18.01
C PRO A 170 6.98 -5.63 17.03
N LEU A 171 6.57 -5.92 15.79
CA LEU A 171 7.42 -6.55 14.78
C LEU A 171 8.40 -5.58 14.11
N GLY A 172 8.23 -4.28 14.31
CA GLY A 172 9.10 -3.27 13.70
C GLY A 172 10.57 -3.37 14.08
N ALA A 173 10.86 -3.88 15.27
CA ALA A 173 12.22 -4.10 15.79
C ALA A 173 12.75 -5.52 15.57
N MET A 174 12.02 -6.38 14.83
CA MET A 174 12.36 -7.79 14.64
C MET A 174 12.61 -8.14 13.18
N ARG A 175 13.44 -9.14 12.95
CA ARG A 175 13.53 -9.80 11.65
C ARG A 175 12.47 -10.90 11.56
N LYS A 176 12.01 -11.21 10.36
CA LYS A 176 11.01 -12.27 10.15
C LYS A 176 11.42 -13.64 10.69
N GLU A 177 12.70 -13.95 10.60
CA GLU A 177 13.27 -15.20 11.14
C GLU A 177 13.15 -15.26 12.67
N ASP A 178 13.39 -14.13 13.35
CA ASP A 178 13.26 -14.03 14.81
C ASP A 178 11.80 -14.18 15.25
N VAL A 179 10.84 -13.63 14.48
CA VAL A 179 9.40 -13.81 14.71
C VAL A 179 9.02 -15.28 14.61
N ARG A 180 9.50 -15.98 13.58
CA ARG A 180 9.28 -17.43 13.44
C ARG A 180 9.89 -18.23 14.60
N GLY A 181 11.12 -17.90 14.97
CA GLY A 181 11.81 -18.51 16.11
C GLY A 181 11.08 -18.26 17.44
N TYR A 182 10.55 -17.04 17.63
CA TYR A 182 9.75 -16.70 18.81
C TYR A 182 8.47 -17.55 18.90
N LEU A 183 7.71 -17.66 17.81
CA LEU A 183 6.51 -18.50 17.76
C LEU A 183 6.81 -19.98 18.03
N ALA A 184 7.88 -20.50 17.46
CA ALA A 184 8.29 -21.89 17.71
C ALA A 184 8.59 -22.14 19.20
N ARG A 185 9.36 -21.25 19.85
CA ARG A 185 9.63 -21.33 21.30
C ARG A 185 8.37 -21.25 22.16
N LYS A 186 7.34 -20.56 21.71
CA LYS A 186 6.03 -20.46 22.37
C LYS A 186 5.11 -21.66 22.07
N GLY A 187 5.58 -22.68 21.34
CA GLY A 187 4.79 -23.87 21.00
C GLY A 187 3.83 -23.71 19.83
N PHE A 188 4.07 -22.71 18.93
CA PHE A 188 3.29 -22.46 17.72
C PHE A 188 4.06 -22.87 16.45
N GLU A 189 4.69 -24.05 16.45
CA GLU A 189 5.58 -24.53 15.38
C GLU A 189 4.89 -24.63 14.02
N MET A 190 3.65 -25.13 13.96
CA MET A 190 2.87 -25.23 12.73
C MET A 190 2.65 -23.83 12.11
N LYS A 191 2.29 -22.85 12.96
CA LYS A 191 2.11 -21.47 12.54
C LYS A 191 3.42 -20.83 12.07
N ALA A 192 4.54 -21.12 12.77
CA ALA A 192 5.86 -20.63 12.39
C ALA A 192 6.30 -21.09 10.99
N ARG A 193 5.79 -22.23 10.49
CA ARG A 193 6.10 -22.80 9.17
C ARG A 193 5.12 -22.39 8.07
N SER A 194 3.99 -21.75 8.39
CA SER A 194 2.98 -21.40 7.40
C SER A 194 3.52 -20.39 6.36
N GLY A 195 2.92 -20.41 5.17
CA GLY A 195 3.23 -19.48 4.08
C GLY A 195 2.79 -18.05 4.39
N GLU A 196 3.20 -17.13 3.55
CA GLU A 196 2.80 -15.72 3.60
C GLU A 196 1.96 -15.38 2.37
N SER A 197 0.89 -14.63 2.57
CA SER A 197 0.14 -14.04 1.47
C SER A 197 0.92 -12.85 0.92
N MET A 198 1.28 -12.90 -0.37
CA MET A 198 2.04 -11.85 -1.05
C MET A 198 1.19 -11.06 -2.03
N GLU A 199 -0.09 -11.39 -2.15
CA GLU A 199 -1.03 -10.85 -3.13
C GLU A 199 -1.98 -9.80 -2.53
N ILE A 200 -2.64 -9.05 -3.39
CA ILE A 200 -3.70 -8.13 -3.00
C ILE A 200 -4.85 -8.95 -2.39
N CYS A 201 -5.29 -8.59 -1.19
CA CYS A 201 -6.18 -9.43 -0.36
C CYS A 201 -7.56 -9.71 -0.96
N PHE A 202 -8.00 -8.97 -1.97
CA PHE A 202 -9.30 -9.11 -2.65
C PHE A 202 -9.19 -9.56 -4.11
N ILE A 203 -7.98 -9.84 -4.62
CA ILE A 203 -7.75 -10.33 -5.98
C ILE A 203 -7.29 -11.79 -5.90
N ASP A 204 -8.00 -12.67 -6.61
CA ASP A 204 -7.68 -14.10 -6.57
C ASP A 204 -6.52 -14.47 -7.50
N LYS A 205 -6.52 -13.98 -8.74
CA LYS A 205 -5.55 -14.34 -9.77
C LYS A 205 -4.98 -13.15 -10.53
N ASP A 206 -5.80 -12.52 -11.38
CA ASP A 206 -5.39 -11.41 -12.24
C ASP A 206 -6.31 -10.20 -11.99
N TYR A 207 -5.71 -9.02 -11.83
CA TYR A 207 -6.47 -7.78 -11.61
C TYR A 207 -7.36 -7.42 -12.81
N ARG A 208 -7.01 -7.87 -14.02
CA ARG A 208 -7.78 -7.62 -15.25
C ARG A 208 -9.12 -8.35 -15.21
N ASP A 209 -9.13 -9.58 -14.74
CA ASP A 209 -10.36 -10.36 -14.56
C ASP A 209 -11.21 -9.73 -13.45
N PHE A 210 -10.56 -9.32 -12.36
CA PHE A 210 -11.24 -8.60 -11.28
C PHE A 210 -11.87 -7.29 -11.77
N LEU A 211 -11.20 -6.50 -12.62
CA LEU A 211 -11.79 -5.29 -13.21
C LEU A 211 -13.04 -5.61 -14.04
N ARG A 212 -13.03 -6.69 -14.84
CA ARG A 212 -14.20 -7.14 -15.61
C ARG A 212 -15.36 -7.56 -14.72
N GLU A 213 -15.07 -8.19 -13.58
CA GLU A 213 -16.08 -8.58 -12.59
C GLU A 213 -16.70 -7.36 -11.90
N GLN A 214 -15.91 -6.32 -11.63
CA GLN A 214 -16.40 -5.12 -10.93
C GLN A 214 -17.08 -4.10 -11.85
N VAL A 215 -16.73 -4.06 -13.14
CA VAL A 215 -17.25 -3.09 -14.10
C VAL A 215 -18.01 -3.81 -15.21
N PRO A 216 -19.36 -3.78 -15.18
CA PRO A 216 -20.18 -4.40 -16.23
C PRO A 216 -19.80 -3.87 -17.61
N ASP A 217 -19.67 -4.76 -18.61
CA ASP A 217 -19.35 -4.44 -19.99
C ASP A 217 -18.04 -3.64 -20.20
N LEU A 218 -17.06 -3.78 -19.30
CA LEU A 218 -15.81 -3.02 -19.33
C LEU A 218 -15.15 -3.08 -20.72
N ASP A 219 -15.01 -4.29 -21.30
CA ASP A 219 -14.39 -4.48 -22.60
C ASP A 219 -15.12 -3.71 -23.72
N ARG A 220 -16.46 -3.59 -23.65
CA ARG A 220 -17.26 -2.83 -24.60
C ARG A 220 -17.15 -1.32 -24.35
N CYS A 221 -17.14 -0.88 -23.10
CA CYS A 221 -17.08 0.53 -22.73
C CYS A 221 -15.73 1.16 -23.05
N VAL A 222 -14.63 0.44 -22.80
CA VAL A 222 -13.27 0.90 -23.11
C VAL A 222 -12.93 0.67 -24.58
N GLY A 223 -13.31 -0.49 -25.13
CA GLY A 223 -13.11 -0.88 -26.51
C GLY A 223 -11.64 -1.08 -26.89
N GLU A 224 -11.42 -1.38 -28.19
CA GLU A 224 -10.09 -1.50 -28.77
C GLU A 224 -9.34 -0.18 -28.77
N GLY A 225 -8.11 -0.17 -28.25
CA GLY A 225 -7.21 0.98 -28.25
C GLY A 225 -5.99 0.78 -29.16
N LYS A 226 -5.12 1.79 -29.20
CA LYS A 226 -3.93 1.80 -30.05
C LYS A 226 -2.64 1.76 -29.24
N PHE A 227 -1.73 0.86 -29.60
CA PHE A 227 -0.33 1.02 -29.25
C PHE A 227 0.30 2.10 -30.12
N VAL A 228 1.05 2.98 -29.48
CA VAL A 228 1.80 4.05 -30.16
C VAL A 228 3.28 3.99 -29.76
N ASP A 229 4.17 4.40 -30.65
CA ASP A 229 5.58 4.58 -30.33
C ASP A 229 5.84 5.94 -29.65
N VAL A 230 7.11 6.23 -29.31
CA VAL A 230 7.53 7.49 -28.68
C VAL A 230 7.31 8.71 -29.58
N GLN A 231 7.14 8.55 -30.89
CA GLN A 231 6.78 9.60 -31.86
C GLN A 231 5.26 9.74 -32.03
N GLY A 232 4.45 8.90 -31.37
CA GLY A 232 2.98 8.90 -31.46
C GLY A 232 2.44 8.15 -32.69
N ARG A 233 3.26 7.43 -33.44
CA ARG A 233 2.82 6.61 -34.58
C ARG A 233 2.14 5.34 -34.08
N VAL A 234 1.04 4.97 -34.70
CA VAL A 234 0.32 3.73 -34.38
C VAL A 234 1.16 2.51 -34.83
N ILE A 235 1.43 1.60 -33.90
CA ILE A 235 2.23 0.38 -34.13
C ILE A 235 1.43 -0.92 -33.87
N GLY A 236 0.17 -0.81 -33.41
CA GLY A 236 -0.71 -1.96 -33.19
C GLY A 236 -1.97 -1.57 -32.43
N THR A 237 -2.72 -2.59 -32.01
CA THR A 237 -3.96 -2.44 -31.24
C THR A 237 -3.92 -3.27 -29.95
N HIS A 238 -4.77 -2.91 -28.99
CA HIS A 238 -4.91 -3.62 -27.71
C HIS A 238 -6.37 -3.61 -27.23
N CYS A 239 -6.70 -4.50 -26.29
CA CYS A 239 -8.06 -4.69 -25.77
C CYS A 239 -8.57 -3.59 -24.82
N GLY A 240 -7.77 -2.55 -24.55
CA GLY A 240 -8.13 -1.45 -23.64
C GLY A 240 -6.99 -1.06 -22.71
N PHE A 241 -6.81 0.25 -22.49
CA PHE A 241 -5.70 0.79 -21.69
C PHE A 241 -5.69 0.30 -20.22
N PRO A 242 -6.84 0.00 -19.53
CA PRO A 242 -6.80 -0.39 -18.12
C PRO A 242 -6.08 -1.71 -17.86
N TYR A 243 -5.85 -2.50 -18.90
CA TYR A 243 -5.18 -3.80 -18.81
C TYR A 243 -3.65 -3.70 -18.86
N PHE A 244 -3.10 -2.49 -18.83
CA PHE A 244 -1.67 -2.23 -18.90
C PHE A 244 -1.19 -1.38 -17.72
N THR A 245 0.10 -1.53 -17.40
CA THR A 245 0.76 -0.79 -16.32
C THR A 245 2.10 -0.24 -16.80
N VAL A 246 2.46 0.96 -16.40
CA VAL A 246 3.77 1.56 -16.74
C VAL A 246 4.90 0.67 -16.25
N GLY A 247 5.88 0.40 -17.11
CA GLY A 247 6.98 -0.56 -16.89
C GLY A 247 6.65 -2.00 -17.27
N GLN A 248 5.41 -2.32 -17.66
CA GLN A 248 5.05 -3.66 -18.11
C GLN A 248 5.79 -4.03 -19.39
N ARG A 249 6.42 -5.23 -19.41
CA ARG A 249 7.14 -5.81 -20.56
C ARG A 249 6.44 -7.04 -21.15
N LYS A 250 5.83 -7.87 -20.27
CA LYS A 250 5.20 -9.13 -20.70
C LYS A 250 3.70 -8.93 -20.91
N GLY A 251 3.10 -9.80 -21.75
CA GLY A 251 1.65 -9.80 -21.96
C GLY A 251 1.13 -8.58 -22.75
N LEU A 252 1.96 -7.96 -23.59
CA LEU A 252 1.56 -6.85 -24.44
C LEU A 252 0.70 -7.31 -25.64
N GLY A 253 0.85 -8.56 -26.07
CA GLY A 253 0.08 -9.10 -27.21
C GLY A 253 0.49 -8.54 -28.58
N ILE A 254 1.68 -7.92 -28.68
CA ILE A 254 2.23 -7.36 -29.92
C ILE A 254 3.65 -7.88 -30.17
N ALA A 255 3.96 -8.20 -31.43
CA ALA A 255 5.28 -8.62 -31.87
C ALA A 255 6.04 -7.46 -32.51
N LEU A 256 7.04 -6.94 -31.82
CA LEU A 256 7.84 -5.79 -32.29
C LEU A 256 9.27 -6.18 -32.69
N GLY A 257 9.63 -7.49 -32.64
CA GLY A 257 10.97 -7.98 -32.94
C GLY A 257 12.04 -7.66 -31.87
N LYS A 258 11.70 -6.81 -30.88
CA LYS A 258 12.54 -6.47 -29.73
C LYS A 258 11.69 -6.33 -28.46
N PRO A 259 12.28 -6.45 -27.26
CA PRO A 259 11.57 -6.14 -26.02
C PRO A 259 11.06 -4.69 -26.03
N ALA A 260 9.79 -4.51 -25.62
CA ALA A 260 9.19 -3.20 -25.46
C ALA A 260 8.54 -3.07 -24.07
N TYR A 261 8.43 -1.83 -23.60
CA TYR A 261 7.89 -1.50 -22.28
C TYR A 261 6.76 -0.49 -22.41
N VAL A 262 5.76 -0.60 -21.56
CA VAL A 262 4.73 0.44 -21.42
C VAL A 262 5.35 1.66 -20.77
N LEU A 263 5.37 2.78 -21.50
CA LEU A 263 5.92 4.05 -21.02
C LEU A 263 4.84 4.94 -20.44
N ARG A 264 3.65 4.96 -21.06
CA ARG A 264 2.55 5.86 -20.69
C ARG A 264 1.21 5.27 -21.09
N LEU A 265 0.20 5.55 -20.27
CA LEU A 265 -1.20 5.28 -20.57
C LEU A 265 -1.92 6.61 -20.80
N ASN A 266 -2.85 6.63 -21.75
CA ASN A 266 -3.75 7.77 -21.99
C ASN A 266 -5.19 7.26 -22.06
N ALA A 267 -5.92 7.41 -20.96
CA ALA A 267 -7.29 6.94 -20.84
C ALA A 267 -8.23 7.66 -21.85
N ARG A 268 -8.08 8.99 -22.01
CA ARG A 268 -8.95 9.79 -22.93
C ARG A 268 -8.83 9.37 -24.40
N LYS A 269 -7.62 8.93 -24.82
CA LYS A 269 -7.36 8.52 -26.21
C LYS A 269 -7.37 7.01 -26.39
N ASN A 270 -7.54 6.26 -25.30
CA ASN A 270 -7.38 4.81 -25.25
C ASN A 270 -6.09 4.37 -25.95
N THR A 271 -4.96 4.98 -25.55
CA THR A 271 -3.64 4.66 -26.11
C THR A 271 -2.65 4.22 -25.06
N VAL A 272 -1.81 3.25 -25.46
CA VAL A 272 -0.68 2.74 -24.67
C VAL A 272 0.60 3.03 -25.45
N MET A 273 1.49 3.85 -24.88
CA MET A 273 2.77 4.19 -25.49
C MET A 273 3.79 3.12 -25.12
N LEU A 274 4.48 2.60 -26.14
CA LEU A 274 5.55 1.64 -25.99
C LEU A 274 6.91 2.23 -26.38
N GLY A 275 7.98 1.82 -25.70
CA GLY A 275 9.35 2.20 -26.00
C GLY A 275 10.36 1.23 -25.44
N ASP A 276 11.62 1.62 -25.45
CA ASP A 276 12.74 0.84 -24.93
C ASP A 276 12.89 0.99 -23.41
N ALA A 277 13.77 0.22 -22.79
CA ALA A 277 14.01 0.28 -21.35
C ALA A 277 14.52 1.66 -20.90
N ASP A 278 15.35 2.29 -21.68
CA ASP A 278 15.96 3.59 -21.38
C ASP A 278 14.94 4.74 -21.43
N ASP A 279 13.84 4.57 -22.18
CA ASP A 279 12.71 5.52 -22.23
C ASP A 279 11.90 5.55 -20.93
N LEU A 280 12.07 4.57 -20.04
CA LEU A 280 11.47 4.55 -18.70
C LEU A 280 12.20 5.42 -17.70
N ASP A 281 13.43 5.85 -18.00
CA ASP A 281 14.26 6.61 -17.11
C ASP A 281 13.78 8.06 -16.99
N ALA A 282 13.65 8.52 -15.76
CA ALA A 282 13.23 9.86 -15.43
C ALA A 282 14.22 10.55 -14.49
N SER A 283 14.53 11.81 -14.74
CA SER A 283 15.28 12.67 -13.84
C SER A 283 14.41 13.46 -12.87
N HIS A 284 13.11 13.59 -13.18
CA HIS A 284 12.13 14.33 -12.40
C HIS A 284 10.79 13.61 -12.37
N MET A 285 9.95 13.96 -11.40
CA MET A 285 8.54 13.58 -11.39
C MET A 285 7.68 14.64 -10.72
N LEU A 286 6.40 14.70 -11.12
CA LEU A 286 5.37 15.47 -10.44
C LEU A 286 4.62 14.58 -9.44
N VAL A 287 4.37 15.11 -8.25
CA VAL A 287 3.59 14.46 -7.21
C VAL A 287 2.47 15.37 -6.72
N SER A 288 1.37 14.78 -6.25
CA SER A 288 0.19 15.49 -5.73
C SER A 288 -0.21 14.98 -4.34
N GLY A 289 -1.04 15.75 -3.62
CA GLY A 289 -1.50 15.35 -2.28
C GLY A 289 -0.36 15.14 -1.31
N MET A 290 0.65 15.99 -1.37
CA MET A 290 1.88 15.88 -0.59
C MET A 290 1.58 16.12 0.91
N ARG A 291 1.98 15.17 1.73
CA ARG A 291 1.97 15.23 3.19
C ARG A 291 3.42 15.19 3.68
N MET A 292 4.00 16.34 3.84
CA MET A 292 5.35 16.56 4.36
C MET A 292 5.29 17.80 5.28
N PRO A 293 6.17 17.94 6.27
CA PRO A 293 6.26 19.16 7.07
C PRO A 293 6.31 20.41 6.19
N GLU A 294 5.55 21.45 6.54
CA GLU A 294 5.49 22.68 5.73
C GLU A 294 6.74 23.54 5.88
N ASP A 295 7.39 23.44 7.03
CA ASP A 295 8.58 24.22 7.43
C ASP A 295 9.90 23.71 6.80
N GLY A 296 9.84 22.66 5.96
CA GLY A 296 11.03 22.13 5.32
C GLY A 296 12.06 21.55 6.29
N THR A 297 11.59 20.99 7.41
CA THR A 297 12.46 20.43 8.48
C THR A 297 13.26 19.20 8.09
N TRP A 298 13.34 18.87 6.81
CA TRP A 298 14.23 17.83 6.29
C TRP A 298 15.47 18.44 5.64
N ASP A 299 16.60 17.80 5.85
CA ASP A 299 17.82 18.11 5.14
C ASP A 299 17.74 17.55 3.71
N ASP A 300 17.64 18.44 2.72
CA ASP A 300 17.62 18.07 1.28
C ASP A 300 18.87 17.28 0.86
N SER A 301 19.97 17.37 1.59
CA SER A 301 21.20 16.62 1.27
C SER A 301 21.03 15.13 1.52
N SER A 302 20.19 14.76 2.48
CA SER A 302 19.93 13.38 2.94
C SER A 302 18.58 12.83 2.52
N LEU A 303 17.73 13.65 1.84
CA LEU A 303 16.41 13.23 1.41
C LEU A 303 16.49 12.18 0.31
N SER A 304 15.71 11.13 0.46
CA SER A 304 15.52 10.08 -0.55
C SER A 304 14.04 9.74 -0.72
N VAL A 305 13.68 9.18 -1.86
CA VAL A 305 12.31 8.79 -2.18
C VAL A 305 12.24 7.35 -2.67
N ARG A 306 11.21 6.62 -2.22
CA ARG A 306 10.80 5.33 -2.81
C ARG A 306 9.56 5.58 -3.65
N ILE A 307 9.61 5.16 -4.92
CA ILE A 307 8.50 5.31 -5.88
C ILE A 307 7.69 4.02 -6.06
N ARG A 308 8.06 2.96 -5.39
CA ARG A 308 7.39 1.65 -5.29
C ARG A 308 7.78 0.96 -3.99
N TYR A 309 6.94 0.08 -3.49
CA TYR A 309 7.14 -0.63 -2.21
C TYR A 309 8.54 -1.26 -2.06
N ARG A 310 9.02 -1.96 -3.07
CA ARG A 310 10.32 -2.66 -3.03
C ARG A 310 11.43 -1.94 -3.78
N SER A 311 11.22 -0.70 -4.20
CA SER A 311 12.30 0.07 -4.84
C SER A 311 13.34 0.49 -3.80
N ARG A 312 14.60 0.58 -4.27
CA ARG A 312 15.63 1.23 -3.46
C ARG A 312 15.27 2.71 -3.25
N PRO A 313 15.63 3.31 -2.11
CA PRO A 313 15.55 4.76 -1.96
C PRO A 313 16.44 5.45 -2.99
N ILE A 314 15.94 6.50 -3.64
CA ILE A 314 16.67 7.29 -4.63
C ILE A 314 16.90 8.67 -4.02
N PRO A 315 18.14 9.15 -3.88
CA PRO A 315 18.42 10.50 -3.40
C PRO A 315 17.71 11.55 -4.27
N CYS A 316 17.06 12.53 -3.64
CA CYS A 316 16.25 13.51 -4.37
C CYS A 316 16.21 14.86 -3.64
N THR A 317 15.68 15.86 -4.34
CA THR A 317 15.16 17.10 -3.75
C THR A 317 13.70 17.25 -4.13
N VAL A 318 12.91 17.98 -3.35
CA VAL A 318 11.52 18.27 -3.64
C VAL A 318 11.23 19.75 -3.44
N ARG A 319 10.54 20.37 -4.38
CA ARG A 319 10.03 21.74 -4.25
C ARG A 319 8.53 21.80 -4.54
N ARG A 320 7.81 22.67 -3.85
CA ARG A 320 6.41 22.95 -4.14
C ARG A 320 6.33 23.83 -5.38
N VAL A 321 5.41 23.51 -6.28
CA VAL A 321 5.18 24.24 -7.52
C VAL A 321 3.68 24.43 -7.74
N LYS A 322 3.30 25.56 -8.36
CA LYS A 322 1.90 25.78 -8.75
C LYS A 322 1.53 24.79 -9.86
N ASN A 323 0.33 24.22 -9.79
CA ASN A 323 -0.17 23.36 -10.85
C ASN A 323 -0.52 24.20 -12.10
N LEU A 324 0.27 24.05 -13.16
CA LEU A 324 0.06 24.77 -14.44
C LEU A 324 -1.06 24.16 -15.29
N PHE A 325 -1.46 22.93 -15.00
CA PHE A 325 -2.46 22.16 -15.77
C PHE A 325 -3.51 21.56 -14.82
N PRO A 326 -4.24 22.39 -14.05
CA PRO A 326 -5.23 21.86 -13.13
C PRO A 326 -6.31 21.11 -13.92
N GLU A 327 -6.51 19.85 -13.61
CA GLU A 327 -7.68 19.09 -14.05
C GLU A 327 -8.82 19.36 -13.05
N GLU A 328 -10.08 19.15 -13.46
CA GLU A 328 -11.22 19.27 -12.54
C GLU A 328 -11.00 18.37 -11.29
N GLY A 329 -10.98 18.97 -10.11
CA GLY A 329 -10.71 18.31 -8.84
C GLY A 329 -9.23 18.07 -8.51
N GLY A 330 -8.30 18.55 -9.33
CA GLY A 330 -6.85 18.47 -9.08
C GLY A 330 -6.38 19.48 -8.02
N SER A 331 -5.27 19.15 -7.33
CA SER A 331 -4.63 20.06 -6.39
C SER A 331 -4.08 21.30 -7.10
N GLU A 332 -4.21 22.48 -6.48
CA GLU A 332 -3.60 23.72 -6.98
C GLU A 332 -2.06 23.70 -6.85
N GLU A 333 -1.54 22.90 -5.94
CA GLU A 333 -0.10 22.76 -5.67
C GLU A 333 0.34 21.34 -5.94
N LEU A 334 1.52 21.22 -6.56
CA LEU A 334 2.21 19.95 -6.82
C LEU A 334 3.58 19.96 -6.15
N GLY A 335 4.19 18.79 -5.98
CA GLY A 335 5.61 18.66 -5.69
C GLY A 335 6.37 18.33 -6.98
N LEU A 336 7.41 19.09 -7.28
CA LEU A 336 8.40 18.72 -8.29
C LEU A 336 9.56 18.03 -7.59
N VAL A 337 9.71 16.73 -7.84
CA VAL A 337 10.80 15.92 -7.31
C VAL A 337 11.89 15.81 -8.37
N ARG A 338 13.12 16.18 -8.01
CA ARG A 338 14.32 15.97 -8.83
C ARG A 338 15.13 14.83 -8.25
N PHE A 339 15.36 13.80 -9.02
CA PHE A 339 16.22 12.69 -8.64
C PHE A 339 17.70 13.04 -8.84
N LYS A 340 18.56 12.66 -7.89
CA LYS A 340 20.03 12.78 -8.03
C LYS A 340 20.61 11.65 -8.91
N GLU A 341 19.84 10.56 -9.08
CA GLU A 341 20.12 9.46 -10.00
C GLU A 341 18.83 9.18 -10.81
N LYS A 342 18.93 8.57 -11.99
CA LYS A 342 17.74 8.23 -12.78
C LYS A 342 16.83 7.25 -12.05
N ALA A 343 15.54 7.56 -12.01
CA ALA A 343 14.47 6.69 -11.57
C ALA A 343 13.84 5.98 -12.77
N SER A 344 13.56 4.70 -12.68
CA SER A 344 12.94 3.98 -13.79
C SER A 344 11.46 3.69 -13.50
N ALA A 345 10.62 3.85 -14.53
CA ALA A 345 9.18 3.60 -14.53
C ALA A 345 8.44 4.35 -13.41
N VAL A 346 8.52 5.67 -13.44
CA VAL A 346 7.68 6.56 -12.62
C VAL A 346 6.23 6.34 -13.02
N THR A 347 5.45 5.76 -12.09
CA THR A 347 4.11 5.24 -12.39
C THR A 347 3.02 6.07 -11.71
N PRO A 348 2.18 6.81 -12.46
CA PRO A 348 1.05 7.54 -11.89
C PRO A 348 0.10 6.64 -11.10
N GLY A 349 -0.37 7.13 -9.94
CA GLY A 349 -1.20 6.38 -8.98
C GLY A 349 -0.42 5.64 -7.89
N GLN A 350 0.87 5.37 -8.10
CA GLN A 350 1.74 4.87 -7.03
C GLN A 350 2.12 6.00 -6.07
N SER A 351 2.66 5.63 -4.90
CA SER A 351 3.15 6.61 -3.93
C SER A 351 4.63 6.94 -4.14
N ALA A 352 4.96 8.19 -3.87
CA ALA A 352 6.31 8.66 -3.61
C ALA A 352 6.44 8.84 -2.09
N VAL A 353 7.23 8.01 -1.42
CA VAL A 353 7.39 8.09 0.04
C VAL A 353 8.82 8.55 0.35
N PHE A 354 8.92 9.61 1.15
CA PHE A 354 10.16 10.32 1.43
C PHE A 354 10.78 9.90 2.75
N TYR A 355 12.10 9.76 2.75
CA TYR A 355 12.87 9.30 3.91
C TYR A 355 14.14 10.14 4.10
N VAL A 356 14.51 10.33 5.38
CA VAL A 356 15.84 10.78 5.82
C VAL A 356 16.43 9.64 6.64
N GLY A 357 17.40 8.95 6.09
CA GLY A 357 17.87 7.69 6.65
C GLY A 357 16.76 6.64 6.68
N ASP A 358 16.41 6.18 7.87
CA ASP A 358 15.30 5.24 8.11
C ASP A 358 14.01 5.91 8.62
N LYS A 359 14.04 7.23 8.88
CA LYS A 359 12.88 8.03 9.26
C LYS A 359 12.04 8.36 8.03
N MET A 360 10.77 8.03 8.04
CA MET A 360 9.81 8.48 7.04
C MET A 360 9.39 9.92 7.37
N VAL A 361 9.64 10.84 6.45
CA VAL A 361 9.31 12.26 6.62
C VAL A 361 8.05 12.69 5.88
N GLY A 362 7.47 11.82 5.05
CA GLY A 362 6.20 12.09 4.39
C GLY A 362 5.99 11.27 3.15
N GLY A 363 5.00 11.66 2.37
CA GLY A 363 4.66 10.99 1.11
C GLY A 363 3.73 11.83 0.24
N ALA A 364 3.55 11.36 -0.98
CA ALA A 364 2.68 11.94 -1.98
C ALA A 364 2.20 10.87 -2.96
N TYR A 365 1.22 11.17 -3.78
CA TYR A 365 0.88 10.35 -4.94
C TYR A 365 1.68 10.79 -6.17
N ILE A 366 2.21 9.85 -6.92
CA ILE A 366 2.79 10.13 -8.24
C ILE A 366 1.66 10.55 -9.16
N GLY A 367 1.67 11.82 -9.55
CA GLY A 367 0.66 12.43 -10.37
C GLY A 367 0.82 12.14 -11.86
N SER A 368 -0.04 12.73 -12.66
CA SER A 368 0.16 12.77 -14.11
C SER A 368 1.47 13.51 -14.43
N GLN A 369 2.28 12.93 -15.31
CA GLN A 369 3.52 13.55 -15.78
C GLN A 369 3.27 14.46 -16.99
N ARG A 370 2.01 14.84 -17.24
CA ARG A 370 1.64 15.75 -18.30
C ARG A 370 2.22 17.14 -18.02
N GLY A 371 2.88 17.70 -19.01
CA GLY A 371 3.44 19.04 -18.91
C GLY A 371 4.66 19.14 -17.97
N LEU A 372 5.26 18.02 -17.54
CA LEU A 372 6.46 18.03 -16.69
C LEU A 372 7.54 18.95 -17.26
N GLN A 373 7.72 18.96 -18.59
CA GLN A 373 8.71 19.80 -19.26
C GLN A 373 8.54 21.30 -18.93
N ALA A 374 7.31 21.79 -18.82
CA ALA A 374 7.03 23.20 -18.50
C ALA A 374 7.52 23.62 -17.10
N TYR A 375 7.76 22.67 -16.21
CA TYR A 375 8.30 22.90 -14.85
C TYR A 375 9.83 22.81 -14.79
N LEU A 376 10.48 22.40 -15.88
CA LEU A 376 11.93 22.25 -15.97
C LEU A 376 12.61 23.43 -16.66
N GLU A 377 11.82 24.32 -17.27
CA GLU A 377 12.31 25.50 -18.00
C GLU A 377 12.48 26.73 -17.10
N ASP A 378 12.05 26.63 -15.83
CA ASP A 378 12.26 27.61 -14.76
C ASP A 378 13.40 27.15 -13.82
#